data_471ffcf6d99ed7ecd660055207564a89
#
_entry.id   471ffcf6d99ed7ecd660055207564a89
#
_cell.length_a   1.000
_cell.length_b   1.000
_cell.length_c   1.000
_cell.angle_alpha   90.00
_cell.angle_beta   90.00
_cell.angle_gamma   90.00
#
_symmetry.space_group_name_H-M   'P 1'
#
loop_
_entity.id
_entity.type
_entity.pdbx_description
1 polymer ?
#
loop_
_entity_poly.entity_id
_entity_poly.type
_entity_poly.pdbx_seq_one_letter_code
_entity_poly.pdbx_strand_id
1 'polypeptide(L)'
;MISPSNREKEEKILSKPSKKKKGRWTKNDTELTVMALPTTVWYILFCFLPMFGLVIAFKNYKITGGKSFIYNLFHSDWAGFKNFSFLIRSNDLFVILRNTILYNLAFIVLGMVFSVGLAIMISLLHNKRASKVYQTMMFFPYFMSWVVASYFLDAFLNQDNGLINSIMRNAGKEPIQWYMSAGVWPFILIFMYLWKSTGYNMVIYLSSISGIDTTLYEAAVMDGANKRQQVWHITLPCLKSVIIMMFILNVGKVFYSDFGLFFQLSQGASGSIFKTTATIDTYVYNALQSSTPIGMTSAATFFQSVACC
;
A
#
# COMPACT_ATOMS: atom_id res chain seq x y z
N MET A 1 -51.16 34.60 18.86
CA MET A 1 -50.00 35.49 19.12
C MET A 1 -49.30 35.00 20.39
N ILE A 2 -48.13 34.37 20.27
CA ILE A 2 -47.34 33.88 21.42
C ILE A 2 -46.57 35.11 21.96
N SER A 3 -46.71 35.35 23.27
CA SER A 3 -46.09 36.51 23.96
C SER A 3 -44.56 36.48 23.80
N PRO A 4 -43.88 37.64 23.60
CA PRO A 4 -42.43 37.74 23.45
C PRO A 4 -41.64 37.07 24.59
N SER A 5 -42.17 37.05 25.80
CA SER A 5 -41.58 36.41 27.00
C SER A 5 -41.44 34.90 26.89
N ASN A 6 -42.30 34.24 26.11
CA ASN A 6 -42.23 32.78 25.96
C ASN A 6 -41.16 32.35 24.90
N ARG A 7 -40.88 33.18 23.90
CA ARG A 7 -39.81 32.93 22.92
C ARG A 7 -38.42 33.04 23.57
N GLU A 8 -38.19 34.02 24.42
CA GLU A 8 -36.92 34.13 25.15
C GLU A 8 -36.66 32.99 26.12
N LYS A 9 -37.72 32.39 26.68
CA LYS A 9 -37.58 31.20 27.54
C LYS A 9 -37.28 29.96 26.76
N GLU A 10 -37.84 29.77 25.57
CA GLU A 10 -37.53 28.65 24.69
C GLU A 10 -36.12 28.76 24.14
N GLU A 11 -35.65 29.92 23.70
CA GLU A 11 -34.28 30.13 23.25
C GLU A 11 -33.26 29.89 24.37
N LYS A 12 -33.54 30.28 25.61
CA LYS A 12 -32.66 29.99 26.77
C LYS A 12 -32.63 28.50 27.17
N ILE A 13 -33.68 27.73 26.83
CA ILE A 13 -33.70 26.28 27.06
C ILE A 13 -32.88 25.58 25.98
N LEU A 14 -32.94 26.05 24.72
CA LEU A 14 -32.19 25.50 23.59
C LEU A 14 -30.68 25.84 23.61
N SER A 15 -30.30 26.95 24.29
CA SER A 15 -28.90 27.41 24.32
C SER A 15 -28.07 26.89 25.48
N LYS A 16 -28.64 26.13 26.42
CA LYS A 16 -27.82 25.50 27.48
C LYS A 16 -27.14 24.24 26.91
N PRO A 17 -25.79 24.24 26.78
CA PRO A 17 -25.08 23.00 26.43
C PRO A 17 -25.42 21.95 27.47
N SER A 18 -26.09 20.89 27.06
CA SER A 18 -26.35 19.71 27.90
C SER A 18 -25.01 19.27 28.47
N LYS A 19 -24.75 19.48 29.75
CA LYS A 19 -23.64 18.85 30.46
C LYS A 19 -23.83 17.35 30.30
N LYS A 20 -23.07 16.71 29.40
CA LYS A 20 -23.00 15.26 29.28
C LYS A 20 -22.70 14.74 30.70
N LYS A 21 -23.72 14.22 31.40
CA LYS A 21 -23.52 13.48 32.63
C LYS A 21 -22.52 12.39 32.28
N LYS A 22 -21.38 12.30 32.97
CA LYS A 22 -20.46 11.17 32.86
C LYS A 22 -21.31 9.92 33.03
N GLY A 23 -21.47 9.18 31.92
CA GLY A 23 -22.31 7.98 31.89
C GLY A 23 -21.84 7.06 33.00
N ARG A 24 -22.76 6.65 33.88
CA ARG A 24 -22.48 5.64 34.91
C ARG A 24 -22.21 4.34 34.16
N TRP A 25 -21.07 3.71 34.46
CA TRP A 25 -20.65 2.43 33.85
C TRP A 25 -21.79 1.43 33.98
N THR A 26 -22.28 0.94 32.85
CA THR A 26 -23.44 0.04 32.76
C THR A 26 -22.98 -1.42 32.56
N LYS A 27 -23.88 -2.37 32.77
CA LYS A 27 -23.61 -3.79 32.50
C LYS A 27 -23.23 -4.01 31.01
N ASN A 28 -23.88 -3.30 30.09
CA ASN A 28 -23.56 -3.35 28.66
C ASN A 28 -22.14 -2.85 28.37
N ASP A 29 -21.66 -1.80 29.11
CA ASP A 29 -20.30 -1.29 28.93
C ASP A 29 -19.28 -2.34 29.36
N THR A 30 -19.58 -3.10 30.43
CA THR A 30 -18.74 -4.22 30.87
C THR A 30 -18.71 -5.34 29.83
N GLU A 31 -19.85 -5.75 29.30
CA GLU A 31 -19.93 -6.77 28.26
C GLU A 31 -19.16 -6.37 27.00
N LEU A 32 -19.35 -5.13 26.51
CA LEU A 32 -18.62 -4.59 25.36
C LEU A 32 -17.11 -4.53 25.63
N THR A 33 -16.70 -4.12 26.86
CA THR A 33 -15.28 -4.08 27.23
C THR A 33 -14.66 -5.47 27.24
N VAL A 34 -15.35 -6.46 27.82
CA VAL A 34 -14.86 -7.85 27.85
C VAL A 34 -14.73 -8.41 26.44
N MET A 35 -15.66 -8.11 25.53
CA MET A 35 -15.57 -8.53 24.12
C MET A 35 -14.42 -7.84 23.38
N ALA A 36 -14.13 -6.57 23.67
CA ALA A 36 -13.04 -5.83 23.03
C ALA A 36 -11.66 -6.14 23.63
N LEU A 37 -11.61 -6.63 24.89
CA LEU A 37 -10.37 -6.81 25.65
C LEU A 37 -9.34 -7.73 24.96
N PRO A 38 -9.70 -8.91 24.41
CA PRO A 38 -8.72 -9.79 23.74
C PRO A 38 -8.03 -9.08 22.56
N THR A 39 -8.80 -8.40 21.72
CA THR A 39 -8.29 -7.65 20.56
C THR A 39 -7.45 -6.47 21.00
N THR A 40 -7.88 -5.74 22.03
CA THR A 40 -7.14 -4.59 22.59
C THR A 40 -5.81 -5.01 23.19
N VAL A 41 -5.77 -6.10 23.97
CA VAL A 41 -4.53 -6.64 24.53
C VAL A 41 -3.59 -7.09 23.42
N TRP A 42 -4.09 -7.81 22.42
CA TRP A 42 -3.29 -8.23 21.28
C TRP A 42 -2.70 -7.01 20.53
N TYR A 43 -3.50 -5.97 20.30
CA TYR A 43 -3.06 -4.75 19.62
C TYR A 43 -2.00 -4.00 20.43
N ILE A 44 -2.16 -3.90 21.75
CA ILE A 44 -1.18 -3.25 22.62
C ILE A 44 0.14 -4.02 22.60
N LEU A 45 0.11 -5.34 22.72
CA LEU A 45 1.32 -6.17 22.80
C LEU A 45 2.08 -6.23 21.47
N PHE A 46 1.39 -6.35 20.35
CA PHE A 46 2.02 -6.63 19.04
C PHE A 46 2.11 -5.42 18.12
N CYS A 47 1.31 -4.38 18.33
CA CYS A 47 1.35 -3.17 17.50
C CYS A 47 1.92 -1.97 18.27
N PHE A 48 1.40 -1.69 19.48
CA PHE A 48 1.78 -0.48 20.23
C PHE A 48 3.13 -0.63 20.94
N LEU A 49 3.36 -1.75 21.62
CA LEU A 49 4.59 -1.97 22.39
C LEU A 49 5.87 -1.97 21.52
N PRO A 50 5.90 -2.55 20.31
CA PRO A 50 7.06 -2.45 19.43
C PRO A 50 7.39 -1.02 18.97
N MET A 51 6.44 -0.08 19.02
CA MET A 51 6.72 1.32 18.68
C MET A 51 7.74 1.98 19.62
N PHE A 52 7.87 1.50 20.86
CA PHE A 52 8.95 1.93 21.75
C PHE A 52 10.34 1.59 21.20
N GLY A 53 10.45 0.62 20.30
CA GLY A 53 11.68 0.32 19.56
C GLY A 53 12.16 1.45 18.65
N LEU A 54 11.30 2.40 18.28
CA LEU A 54 11.70 3.59 17.52
C LEU A 54 12.74 4.44 18.23
N VAL A 55 12.84 4.35 19.56
CA VAL A 55 13.87 5.01 20.37
C VAL A 55 15.29 4.56 19.97
N ILE A 56 15.44 3.36 19.40
CA ILE A 56 16.73 2.84 18.89
C ILE A 56 17.31 3.76 17.82
N ALA A 57 16.48 4.41 17.01
CA ALA A 57 16.93 5.38 16.00
C ALA A 57 17.76 6.51 16.57
N PHE A 58 17.56 6.85 17.85
CA PHE A 58 18.26 7.93 18.57
C PHE A 58 19.35 7.42 19.52
N LYS A 59 19.60 6.11 19.54
CA LYS A 59 20.60 5.48 20.40
C LYS A 59 21.70 4.79 19.61
N ASN A 60 22.89 4.76 20.16
CA ASN A 60 23.97 3.91 19.67
C ASN A 60 23.78 2.49 20.25
N TYR A 61 22.81 1.78 19.66
CA TYR A 61 22.36 0.49 20.16
C TYR A 61 23.46 -0.57 20.06
N LYS A 62 23.88 -1.12 21.19
CA LYS A 62 24.88 -2.18 21.29
C LYS A 62 24.24 -3.46 21.81
N ILE A 63 24.42 -4.57 21.09
CA ILE A 63 23.99 -5.88 21.53
C ILE A 63 25.04 -6.44 22.46
N THR A 64 24.74 -6.54 23.74
CA THR A 64 25.57 -7.25 24.73
C THR A 64 25.08 -8.69 24.84
N GLY A 65 25.95 -9.65 24.51
CA GLY A 65 25.60 -11.07 24.57
C GLY A 65 25.04 -11.48 25.94
N GLY A 66 23.98 -12.29 25.93
CA GLY A 66 23.33 -12.81 27.15
C GLY A 66 22.41 -11.82 27.86
N LYS A 67 22.23 -10.57 27.35
CA LYS A 67 21.33 -9.59 27.94
C LYS A 67 20.06 -9.41 27.13
N SER A 68 18.94 -9.11 27.83
CA SER A 68 17.64 -8.85 27.20
C SER A 68 17.68 -7.61 26.31
N PHE A 69 16.80 -7.57 25.30
CA PHE A 69 16.55 -6.39 24.45
C PHE A 69 16.31 -5.12 25.28
N ILE A 70 15.48 -5.21 26.32
CA ILE A 70 15.15 -4.09 27.21
C ILE A 70 16.40 -3.58 27.93
N TYR A 71 17.25 -4.50 28.45
CA TYR A 71 18.51 -4.15 29.08
C TYR A 71 19.42 -3.36 28.11
N ASN A 72 19.63 -3.87 26.91
CA ASN A 72 20.45 -3.23 25.90
C ASN A 72 19.89 -1.86 25.48
N LEU A 73 18.57 -1.74 25.39
CA LEU A 73 17.91 -0.47 25.04
C LEU A 73 18.19 0.62 26.09
N PHE A 74 18.11 0.29 27.38
CA PHE A 74 18.34 1.27 28.44
C PHE A 74 19.82 1.61 28.64
N HIS A 75 20.74 0.64 28.45
CA HIS A 75 22.17 0.81 28.69
C HIS A 75 22.94 1.31 27.46
N SER A 76 22.31 1.44 26.30
CA SER A 76 22.93 2.03 25.11
C SER A 76 23.01 3.55 25.22
N ASP A 77 24.12 4.11 24.76
CA ASP A 77 24.38 5.54 24.77
C ASP A 77 23.40 6.31 23.87
N TRP A 78 23.07 7.53 24.25
CA TRP A 78 22.25 8.40 23.44
C TRP A 78 23.07 8.98 22.26
N ALA A 79 22.65 8.72 21.04
CA ALA A 79 23.32 9.17 19.82
C ALA A 79 22.68 10.42 19.19
N GLY A 80 21.48 10.83 19.66
CA GLY A 80 20.71 11.92 19.08
C GLY A 80 20.44 11.67 17.60
N PHE A 81 20.68 12.66 16.75
CA PHE A 81 20.45 12.56 15.28
C PHE A 81 21.64 11.98 14.51
N LYS A 82 22.69 11.48 15.18
CA LYS A 82 23.88 10.96 14.48
C LYS A 82 23.56 9.80 13.53
N ASN A 83 22.62 8.94 13.89
CA ASN A 83 22.19 7.82 13.05
C ASN A 83 21.51 8.29 11.75
N PHE A 84 20.84 9.43 11.77
CA PHE A 84 20.23 10.02 10.57
C PHE A 84 21.25 10.65 9.63
N SER A 85 22.40 11.09 10.15
CA SER A 85 23.47 11.68 9.31
C SER A 85 24.05 10.67 8.33
N PHE A 86 24.07 9.38 8.69
CA PHE A 86 24.49 8.31 7.77
C PHE A 86 23.53 8.21 6.56
N LEU A 87 22.24 8.29 6.82
CA LEU A 87 21.23 8.25 5.76
C LEU A 87 21.41 9.41 4.77
N ILE A 88 21.60 10.64 5.29
CA ILE A 88 21.73 11.86 4.48
C ILE A 88 23.07 11.90 3.71
N ARG A 89 24.13 11.33 4.26
CA ARG A 89 25.47 11.33 3.64
C ARG A 89 25.69 10.18 2.64
N SER A 90 24.83 9.16 2.65
CA SER A 90 24.97 8.06 1.70
C SER A 90 24.50 8.50 0.30
N ASN A 91 25.32 8.24 -0.72
CA ASN A 91 24.94 8.47 -2.12
C ASN A 91 23.72 7.61 -2.54
N ASP A 92 23.44 6.55 -1.80
CA ASP A 92 22.36 5.61 -2.08
C ASP A 92 20.99 6.17 -1.69
N LEU A 93 20.93 7.09 -0.70
CA LEU A 93 19.65 7.65 -0.23
C LEU A 93 18.87 8.29 -1.38
N PHE A 94 19.53 9.09 -2.21
CA PHE A 94 18.86 9.74 -3.33
C PHE A 94 18.27 8.71 -4.32
N VAL A 95 19.03 7.66 -4.62
CA VAL A 95 18.59 6.56 -5.51
C VAL A 95 17.38 5.86 -4.91
N ILE A 96 17.43 5.51 -3.64
CA ILE A 96 16.40 4.80 -2.91
C ILE A 96 15.11 5.61 -2.82
N LEU A 97 15.20 6.88 -2.42
CA LEU A 97 14.04 7.79 -2.34
C LEU A 97 13.43 8.02 -3.71
N ARG A 98 14.26 8.32 -4.71
CA ARG A 98 13.79 8.48 -6.09
C ARG A 98 13.01 7.25 -6.57
N ASN A 99 13.59 6.06 -6.39
CA ASN A 99 12.95 4.83 -6.82
C ASN A 99 11.64 4.60 -6.06
N THR A 100 11.64 4.74 -4.72
CA THR A 100 10.45 4.56 -3.90
C THR A 100 9.31 5.47 -4.37
N ILE A 101 9.59 6.76 -4.58
CA ILE A 101 8.58 7.73 -5.00
C ILE A 101 8.11 7.47 -6.44
N LEU A 102 9.04 7.26 -7.39
CA LEU A 102 8.69 7.06 -8.80
C LEU A 102 7.89 5.78 -9.02
N TYR A 103 8.26 4.67 -8.37
CA TYR A 103 7.49 3.45 -8.47
C TYR A 103 6.09 3.60 -7.86
N ASN A 104 5.99 4.18 -6.67
CA ASN A 104 4.68 4.37 -6.06
C ASN A 104 3.79 5.32 -6.88
N LEU A 105 4.37 6.39 -7.43
CA LEU A 105 3.62 7.26 -8.34
C LEU A 105 3.12 6.50 -9.58
N ALA A 106 3.98 5.68 -10.20
CA ALA A 106 3.60 4.85 -11.33
C ALA A 106 2.52 3.82 -10.94
N PHE A 107 2.65 3.17 -9.79
CA PHE A 107 1.67 2.20 -9.28
C PHE A 107 0.32 2.85 -8.98
N ILE A 108 0.31 4.05 -8.39
CA ILE A 108 -0.92 4.79 -8.11
C ILE A 108 -1.63 5.17 -9.41
N VAL A 109 -0.90 5.80 -10.34
CA VAL A 109 -1.51 6.29 -11.58
C VAL A 109 -1.93 5.13 -12.48
N LEU A 110 -1.00 4.23 -12.81
CA LEU A 110 -1.28 3.12 -13.72
C LEU A 110 -2.24 2.11 -13.08
N GLY A 111 -2.05 1.78 -11.81
CA GLY A 111 -2.94 0.88 -11.07
C GLY A 111 -4.38 1.38 -11.05
N MET A 112 -4.58 2.69 -10.84
CA MET A 112 -5.91 3.31 -10.85
C MET A 112 -6.52 3.28 -12.27
N VAL A 113 -5.76 3.70 -13.29
CA VAL A 113 -6.24 3.73 -14.67
C VAL A 113 -6.65 2.33 -15.15
N PHE A 114 -5.79 1.33 -14.93
CA PHE A 114 -6.08 -0.05 -15.34
C PHE A 114 -7.23 -0.65 -14.54
N SER A 115 -7.30 -0.42 -13.23
CA SER A 115 -8.36 -1.00 -12.39
C SER A 115 -9.73 -0.39 -12.69
N VAL A 116 -9.82 0.93 -12.85
CA VAL A 116 -11.06 1.61 -13.24
C VAL A 116 -11.47 1.20 -14.66
N GLY A 117 -10.51 1.19 -15.60
CA GLY A 117 -10.76 0.78 -16.99
C GLY A 117 -11.33 -0.64 -17.07
N LEU A 118 -10.70 -1.60 -16.38
CA LEU A 118 -11.17 -2.99 -16.34
C LEU A 118 -12.52 -3.13 -15.63
N ALA A 119 -12.76 -2.39 -14.55
CA ALA A 119 -14.06 -2.39 -13.85
C ALA A 119 -15.18 -1.93 -14.79
N ILE A 120 -14.94 -0.86 -15.55
CA ILE A 120 -15.90 -0.36 -16.55
C ILE A 120 -16.09 -1.40 -17.66
N MET A 121 -15.01 -1.96 -18.21
CA MET A 121 -15.11 -2.97 -19.29
C MET A 121 -15.94 -4.18 -18.85
N ILE A 122 -15.71 -4.67 -17.63
CA ILE A 122 -16.45 -5.82 -17.07
C ILE A 122 -17.92 -5.44 -16.79
N SER A 123 -18.20 -4.22 -16.33
CA SER A 123 -19.56 -3.77 -16.06
C SER A 123 -20.42 -3.69 -17.33
N LEU A 124 -19.80 -3.44 -18.48
CA LEU A 124 -20.46 -3.39 -19.78
C LEU A 124 -20.77 -4.77 -20.39
N LEU A 125 -20.21 -5.85 -19.82
CA LEU A 125 -20.45 -7.20 -20.33
C LEU A 125 -21.91 -7.63 -20.10
N HIS A 126 -22.57 -7.98 -21.18
CA HIS A 126 -24.00 -8.44 -21.15
C HIS A 126 -24.14 -9.81 -20.48
N ASN A 127 -23.15 -10.67 -20.68
CA ASN A 127 -23.16 -12.01 -20.11
C ASN A 127 -22.61 -12.03 -18.68
N LYS A 128 -23.50 -12.15 -17.68
CA LYS A 128 -23.14 -12.20 -16.27
C LYS A 128 -22.22 -13.37 -15.89
N ARG A 129 -22.30 -14.50 -16.62
CA ARG A 129 -21.39 -15.65 -16.38
C ARG A 129 -19.99 -15.32 -16.84
N ALA A 130 -19.85 -14.77 -18.04
CA ALA A 130 -18.56 -14.32 -18.56
C ALA A 130 -17.93 -13.24 -17.66
N SER A 131 -18.72 -12.27 -17.18
CA SER A 131 -18.28 -11.25 -16.25
C SER A 131 -17.68 -11.87 -14.98
N LYS A 132 -18.34 -12.86 -14.37
CA LYS A 132 -17.81 -13.56 -13.19
C LYS A 132 -16.52 -14.33 -13.47
N VAL A 133 -16.43 -15.00 -14.62
CA VAL A 133 -15.22 -15.73 -15.02
C VAL A 133 -14.05 -14.76 -15.17
N TYR A 134 -14.20 -13.66 -15.89
CA TYR A 134 -13.15 -12.64 -16.05
C TYR A 134 -12.75 -12.01 -14.70
N GLN A 135 -13.70 -11.69 -13.82
CA GLN A 135 -13.40 -11.20 -12.47
C GLN A 135 -12.53 -12.20 -11.70
N THR A 136 -12.89 -13.48 -11.69
CA THR A 136 -12.14 -14.53 -10.99
C THR A 136 -10.74 -14.69 -11.58
N MET A 137 -10.60 -14.72 -12.90
CA MET A 137 -9.30 -14.86 -13.55
C MET A 137 -8.37 -13.67 -13.27
N MET A 138 -8.90 -12.44 -13.31
CA MET A 138 -8.13 -11.23 -13.02
C MET A 138 -7.79 -11.08 -11.53
N PHE A 139 -8.63 -11.62 -10.65
CA PHE A 139 -8.40 -11.59 -9.21
C PHE A 139 -7.41 -12.67 -8.74
N PHE A 140 -7.27 -13.77 -9.48
CA PHE A 140 -6.44 -14.91 -9.12
C PHE A 140 -4.98 -14.56 -8.77
N PRO A 141 -4.26 -13.72 -9.53
CA PRO A 141 -2.87 -13.38 -9.24
C PRO A 141 -2.67 -12.72 -7.86
N TYR A 142 -3.69 -12.05 -7.34
CA TYR A 142 -3.63 -11.41 -6.03
C TYR A 142 -3.35 -12.39 -4.89
N PHE A 143 -3.84 -13.61 -4.98
CA PHE A 143 -3.64 -14.65 -3.95
C PHE A 143 -2.23 -15.27 -3.97
N MET A 144 -1.48 -15.08 -5.05
CA MET A 144 -0.13 -15.62 -5.12
C MET A 144 0.82 -14.81 -4.23
N SER A 145 1.70 -15.49 -3.49
CA SER A 145 2.78 -14.80 -2.78
C SER A 145 3.81 -14.23 -3.77
N TRP A 146 4.53 -13.19 -3.37
CA TRP A 146 5.63 -12.66 -4.19
C TRP A 146 6.75 -13.67 -4.41
N VAL A 147 6.94 -14.60 -3.47
CA VAL A 147 7.90 -15.71 -3.63
C VAL A 147 7.50 -16.59 -4.80
N VAL A 148 6.23 -17.01 -4.88
CA VAL A 148 5.74 -17.80 -6.02
C VAL A 148 5.83 -17.01 -7.31
N ALA A 149 5.46 -15.74 -7.29
CA ALA A 149 5.55 -14.85 -8.46
C ALA A 149 7.00 -14.69 -8.94
N SER A 150 8.00 -14.69 -8.02
CA SER A 150 9.42 -14.62 -8.41
C SER A 150 9.90 -15.89 -9.12
N TYR A 151 9.45 -17.06 -8.70
CA TYR A 151 9.75 -18.30 -9.44
C TYR A 151 9.12 -18.33 -10.83
N PHE A 152 7.89 -17.80 -10.96
CA PHE A 152 7.28 -17.60 -12.28
C PHE A 152 8.13 -16.67 -13.16
N LEU A 153 8.55 -15.54 -12.61
CA LEU A 153 9.38 -14.60 -13.33
C LEU A 153 10.72 -15.23 -13.73
N ASP A 154 11.35 -15.98 -12.82
CA ASP A 154 12.61 -16.66 -13.11
C ASP A 154 12.44 -17.71 -14.22
N ALA A 155 11.35 -18.47 -14.25
CA ALA A 155 11.06 -19.40 -15.33
C ALA A 155 11.00 -18.74 -16.71
N PHE A 156 10.68 -17.45 -16.79
CA PHE A 156 10.71 -16.67 -18.03
C PHE A 156 12.07 -16.03 -18.30
N LEU A 157 12.71 -15.48 -17.26
CA LEU A 157 13.89 -14.60 -17.36
C LEU A 157 15.21 -15.28 -17.03
N ASN A 158 15.20 -16.54 -16.58
CA ASN A 158 16.45 -17.26 -16.26
C ASN A 158 17.40 -17.23 -17.45
N GLN A 159 18.69 -16.99 -17.18
CA GLN A 159 19.69 -16.82 -18.23
C GLN A 159 19.86 -18.11 -19.06
N ASP A 160 19.89 -19.28 -18.40
CA ASP A 160 20.23 -20.54 -19.03
C ASP A 160 19.00 -21.28 -19.59
N ASN A 161 17.94 -21.36 -18.78
CA ASN A 161 16.75 -22.18 -19.07
C ASN A 161 15.46 -21.36 -19.20
N GLY A 162 15.54 -20.03 -19.09
CA GLY A 162 14.35 -19.16 -19.19
C GLY A 162 13.69 -19.22 -20.57
N LEU A 163 12.35 -19.22 -20.56
CA LEU A 163 11.54 -19.33 -21.78
C LEU A 163 11.93 -18.27 -22.82
N ILE A 164 12.10 -17.01 -22.41
CA ILE A 164 12.41 -15.90 -23.31
C ILE A 164 13.79 -16.10 -23.95
N ASN A 165 14.80 -16.45 -23.17
CA ASN A 165 16.15 -16.69 -23.66
C ASN A 165 16.21 -17.95 -24.54
N SER A 166 15.39 -18.97 -24.28
CA SER A 166 15.28 -20.16 -25.13
C SER A 166 14.68 -19.80 -26.50
N ILE A 167 13.64 -18.97 -26.54
CA ILE A 167 13.07 -18.47 -27.80
C ILE A 167 14.09 -17.60 -28.56
N MET A 168 14.85 -16.74 -27.87
CA MET A 168 15.89 -15.91 -28.49
C MET A 168 17.01 -16.76 -29.10
N ARG A 169 17.49 -17.78 -28.41
CA ARG A 169 18.50 -18.73 -28.92
C ARG A 169 18.01 -19.46 -30.16
N ASN A 170 16.75 -19.93 -30.14
CA ASN A 170 16.14 -20.58 -31.30
C ASN A 170 15.98 -19.61 -32.50
N ALA A 171 15.86 -18.31 -32.23
CA ALA A 171 15.82 -17.26 -33.26
C ALA A 171 17.22 -16.75 -33.67
N GLY A 172 18.31 -17.41 -33.22
CA GLY A 172 19.68 -17.02 -33.52
C GLY A 172 20.18 -15.75 -32.84
N LYS A 173 19.49 -15.31 -31.77
CA LYS A 173 19.86 -14.13 -30.97
C LYS A 173 20.58 -14.53 -29.69
N GLU A 174 21.48 -13.69 -29.23
CA GLU A 174 22.17 -13.88 -27.95
C GLU A 174 21.20 -13.77 -26.77
N PRO A 175 21.36 -14.61 -25.72
CA PRO A 175 20.54 -14.56 -24.51
C PRO A 175 20.83 -13.28 -23.71
N ILE A 176 19.80 -12.69 -23.14
CA ILE A 176 19.89 -11.48 -22.32
C ILE A 176 20.14 -11.87 -20.87
N GLN A 177 21.08 -11.19 -20.22
CA GLN A 177 21.31 -11.29 -18.78
C GLN A 177 20.35 -10.34 -18.04
N TRP A 178 19.10 -10.76 -17.88
CA TRP A 178 18.03 -9.93 -17.32
C TRP A 178 18.35 -9.35 -15.95
N TYR A 179 18.94 -10.15 -15.05
CA TYR A 179 19.32 -9.74 -13.70
C TYR A 179 20.57 -8.85 -13.64
N MET A 180 21.25 -8.60 -14.77
CA MET A 180 22.32 -7.62 -14.90
C MET A 180 21.88 -6.37 -15.69
N SER A 181 20.73 -6.42 -16.34
CA SER A 181 20.23 -5.36 -17.23
C SER A 181 19.32 -4.39 -16.48
N ALA A 182 19.92 -3.41 -15.76
CA ALA A 182 19.19 -2.48 -14.89
C ALA A 182 18.06 -1.71 -15.56
N GLY A 183 18.17 -1.39 -16.86
CA GLY A 183 17.20 -0.56 -17.60
C GLY A 183 15.84 -1.23 -17.82
N VAL A 184 15.75 -2.55 -17.78
CA VAL A 184 14.52 -3.31 -18.03
C VAL A 184 13.67 -3.48 -16.75
N TRP A 185 14.31 -3.44 -15.60
CA TRP A 185 13.67 -3.72 -14.32
C TRP A 185 12.49 -2.80 -13.97
N PRO A 186 12.51 -1.50 -14.26
CA PRO A 186 11.36 -0.65 -14.00
C PRO A 186 10.08 -1.15 -14.69
N PHE A 187 10.19 -1.61 -15.93
CA PHE A 187 9.06 -2.13 -16.69
C PHE A 187 8.57 -3.47 -16.12
N ILE A 188 9.50 -4.36 -15.75
CA ILE A 188 9.18 -5.66 -15.15
C ILE A 188 8.45 -5.47 -13.83
N LEU A 189 8.94 -4.61 -12.94
CA LEU A 189 8.35 -4.35 -11.62
C LEU A 189 6.95 -3.72 -11.76
N ILE A 190 6.79 -2.74 -12.65
CA ILE A 190 5.49 -2.12 -12.92
C ILE A 190 4.50 -3.15 -13.48
N PHE A 191 4.93 -3.96 -14.44
CA PHE A 191 4.09 -5.02 -15.01
C PHE A 191 3.65 -6.02 -13.94
N MET A 192 4.58 -6.54 -13.14
CA MET A 192 4.30 -7.52 -12.09
C MET A 192 3.37 -6.96 -11.01
N TYR A 193 3.56 -5.70 -10.64
CA TYR A 193 2.64 -5.02 -9.73
C TYR A 193 1.23 -4.92 -10.30
N LEU A 194 1.10 -4.45 -11.55
CA LEU A 194 -0.19 -4.31 -12.21
C LEU A 194 -0.87 -5.67 -12.38
N TRP A 195 -0.13 -6.68 -12.84
CA TRP A 195 -0.65 -8.04 -13.01
C TRP A 195 -1.24 -8.60 -11.71
N LYS A 196 -0.56 -8.37 -10.58
CA LYS A 196 -1.00 -8.89 -9.29
C LYS A 196 -2.12 -8.07 -8.65
N SER A 197 -2.02 -6.74 -8.66
CA SER A 197 -2.88 -5.86 -7.85
C SER A 197 -4.11 -5.33 -8.57
N THR A 198 -4.09 -5.25 -9.90
CA THR A 198 -5.17 -4.62 -10.67
C THR A 198 -6.51 -5.35 -10.50
N GLY A 199 -6.48 -6.69 -10.47
CA GLY A 199 -7.71 -7.47 -10.29
C GLY A 199 -8.41 -7.23 -8.95
N TYR A 200 -7.66 -7.10 -7.87
CA TYR A 200 -8.19 -6.75 -6.55
C TYR A 200 -8.80 -5.33 -6.55
N ASN A 201 -8.06 -4.35 -7.01
CA ASN A 201 -8.52 -2.96 -7.06
C ASN A 201 -9.73 -2.80 -8.00
N MET A 202 -9.76 -3.52 -9.12
CA MET A 202 -10.89 -3.54 -10.05
C MET A 202 -12.21 -3.96 -9.37
N VAL A 203 -12.18 -4.96 -8.45
CA VAL A 203 -13.39 -5.41 -7.75
C VAL A 203 -13.98 -4.31 -6.88
N ILE A 204 -13.15 -3.46 -6.27
CA ILE A 204 -13.61 -2.32 -5.46
C ILE A 204 -14.41 -1.34 -6.35
N TYR A 205 -13.86 -0.97 -7.50
CA TYR A 205 -14.54 -0.06 -8.43
C TYR A 205 -15.79 -0.71 -9.06
N LEU A 206 -15.72 -1.99 -9.40
CA LEU A 206 -16.85 -2.72 -9.95
C LEU A 206 -18.01 -2.84 -8.95
N SER A 207 -17.72 -3.05 -7.67
CA SER A 207 -18.71 -3.02 -6.60
C SER A 207 -19.40 -1.66 -6.51
N SER A 208 -18.64 -0.58 -6.63
CA SER A 208 -19.18 0.78 -6.64
C SER A 208 -20.05 1.05 -7.88
N ILE A 209 -19.63 0.57 -9.06
CA ILE A 209 -20.46 0.68 -10.30
C ILE A 209 -21.79 -0.06 -10.12
N SER A 210 -21.77 -1.24 -9.49
CA SER A 210 -22.97 -2.03 -9.24
C SER A 210 -23.97 -1.36 -8.27
N GLY A 211 -23.52 -0.39 -7.50
CA GLY A 211 -24.35 0.41 -6.58
C GLY A 211 -24.96 1.67 -7.22
N ILE A 212 -24.63 1.98 -8.48
CA ILE A 212 -25.22 3.12 -9.19
C ILE A 212 -26.68 2.80 -9.56
N ASP A 213 -27.57 3.78 -9.36
CA ASP A 213 -29.00 3.61 -9.68
C ASP A 213 -29.17 3.34 -11.18
N THR A 214 -29.84 2.24 -11.50
CA THR A 214 -30.11 1.81 -12.89
C THR A 214 -31.01 2.76 -13.63
N THR A 215 -31.86 3.52 -12.93
CA THR A 215 -32.77 4.53 -13.52
C THR A 215 -32.02 5.61 -14.30
N LEU A 216 -30.80 5.96 -13.86
CA LEU A 216 -29.93 6.90 -14.57
C LEU A 216 -29.53 6.39 -15.96
N TYR A 217 -29.25 5.09 -16.05
CA TYR A 217 -28.87 4.47 -17.33
C TYR A 217 -30.10 4.30 -18.25
N GLU A 218 -31.26 3.98 -17.66
CA GLU A 218 -32.51 3.85 -18.41
C GLU A 218 -32.93 5.18 -19.02
N ALA A 219 -32.89 6.28 -18.23
CA ALA A 219 -33.16 7.62 -18.73
C ALA A 219 -32.20 8.02 -19.85
N ALA A 220 -30.88 7.76 -19.68
CA ALA A 220 -29.89 8.05 -20.71
C ALA A 220 -30.12 7.25 -22.01
N VAL A 221 -30.63 6.01 -21.92
CA VAL A 221 -31.01 5.22 -23.10
C VAL A 221 -32.21 5.84 -23.81
N MET A 222 -33.22 6.32 -23.07
CA MET A 222 -34.37 7.03 -23.64
C MET A 222 -33.96 8.33 -24.35
N ASP A 223 -32.93 9.02 -23.83
CA ASP A 223 -32.33 10.21 -24.46
C ASP A 223 -31.40 9.87 -25.62
N GLY A 224 -31.25 8.58 -26.00
CA GLY A 224 -30.42 8.14 -27.13
C GLY A 224 -28.92 8.04 -26.82
N ALA A 225 -28.51 8.09 -25.56
CA ALA A 225 -27.10 8.01 -25.19
C ALA A 225 -26.51 6.61 -25.45
N ASN A 226 -25.39 6.57 -26.17
CA ASN A 226 -24.64 5.35 -26.40
C ASN A 226 -23.83 4.92 -25.15
N LYS A 227 -23.29 3.69 -25.13
CA LYS A 227 -22.54 3.14 -23.99
C LYS A 227 -21.34 4.00 -23.58
N ARG A 228 -20.63 4.60 -24.54
CA ARG A 228 -19.49 5.49 -24.27
C ARG A 228 -19.94 6.77 -23.55
N GLN A 229 -21.06 7.35 -23.99
CA GLN A 229 -21.65 8.52 -23.34
C GLN A 229 -22.11 8.21 -21.91
N GLN A 230 -22.76 7.06 -21.69
CA GLN A 230 -23.14 6.59 -20.35
C GLN A 230 -21.93 6.44 -19.42
N VAL A 231 -20.81 5.89 -19.92
CA VAL A 231 -19.57 5.77 -19.13
C VAL A 231 -19.05 7.14 -18.72
N TRP A 232 -18.93 8.08 -19.66
CA TRP A 232 -18.32 9.38 -19.38
C TRP A 232 -19.21 10.32 -18.54
N HIS A 233 -20.52 10.25 -18.71
CA HIS A 233 -21.45 11.20 -18.07
C HIS A 233 -22.18 10.63 -16.83
N ILE A 234 -22.22 9.30 -16.68
CA ILE A 234 -22.88 8.67 -15.53
C ILE A 234 -21.84 7.89 -14.69
N THR A 235 -21.21 6.86 -15.30
CA THR A 235 -20.36 5.92 -14.55
C THR A 235 -19.15 6.63 -13.91
N LEU A 236 -18.34 7.34 -14.67
CA LEU A 236 -17.15 8.02 -14.18
C LEU A 236 -17.43 9.12 -13.14
N PRO A 237 -18.43 10.01 -13.34
CA PRO A 237 -18.81 10.98 -12.31
C PRO A 237 -19.27 10.33 -11.00
N CYS A 238 -20.06 9.25 -11.06
CA CYS A 238 -20.50 8.51 -9.88
C CYS A 238 -19.32 7.81 -9.16
N LEU A 239 -18.32 7.35 -9.90
CA LEU A 239 -17.10 6.75 -9.32
C LEU A 239 -16.14 7.76 -8.72
N LYS A 240 -16.28 9.05 -9.00
CA LYS A 240 -15.32 10.09 -8.60
C LYS A 240 -14.98 10.05 -7.12
N SER A 241 -15.97 9.90 -6.25
CA SER A 241 -15.76 9.83 -4.79
C SER A 241 -14.88 8.65 -4.39
N VAL A 242 -15.12 7.47 -4.98
CA VAL A 242 -14.32 6.26 -4.68
C VAL A 242 -12.91 6.38 -5.26
N ILE A 243 -12.77 6.93 -6.46
CA ILE A 243 -11.47 7.19 -7.08
C ILE A 243 -10.63 8.13 -6.20
N ILE A 244 -11.21 9.24 -5.74
CA ILE A 244 -10.52 10.20 -4.85
C ILE A 244 -10.15 9.54 -3.53
N MET A 245 -11.05 8.78 -2.93
CA MET A 245 -10.79 8.08 -1.68
C MET A 245 -9.62 7.10 -1.83
N MET A 246 -9.64 6.26 -2.86
CA MET A 246 -8.56 5.31 -3.14
C MET A 246 -7.24 6.01 -3.48
N PHE A 247 -7.30 7.14 -4.19
CA PHE A 247 -6.13 7.96 -4.46
C PHE A 247 -5.48 8.48 -3.18
N ILE A 248 -6.26 9.08 -2.27
CA ILE A 248 -5.75 9.61 -0.99
C ILE A 248 -5.14 8.49 -0.14
N LEU A 249 -5.81 7.33 -0.06
CA LEU A 249 -5.29 6.17 0.68
C LEU A 249 -3.94 5.67 0.12
N ASN A 250 -3.76 5.70 -1.19
CA ASN A 250 -2.51 5.28 -1.81
C ASN A 250 -1.42 6.36 -1.67
N VAL A 251 -1.77 7.65 -1.77
CA VAL A 251 -0.81 8.76 -1.56
C VAL A 251 -0.26 8.73 -0.13
N GLY A 252 -1.08 8.41 0.88
CA GLY A 252 -0.61 8.21 2.25
C GLY A 252 0.45 7.11 2.42
N LYS A 253 0.64 6.26 1.42
CA LYS A 253 1.64 5.18 1.43
C LYS A 253 2.79 5.40 0.43
N VAL A 254 2.95 6.62 -0.11
CA VAL A 254 3.90 6.90 -1.21
C VAL A 254 5.37 6.61 -0.86
N PHE A 255 5.76 6.68 0.41
CA PHE A 255 7.09 6.31 0.88
C PHE A 255 7.21 4.85 1.31
N TYR A 256 6.12 4.09 1.30
CA TYR A 256 6.10 2.65 1.57
C TYR A 256 6.27 1.89 0.26
N SER A 257 7.19 0.95 0.19
CA SER A 257 7.30 0.05 -0.96
C SER A 257 6.86 -1.37 -0.57
N ASP A 258 6.29 -2.10 -1.53
CA ASP A 258 6.00 -3.52 -1.32
C ASP A 258 7.32 -4.31 -1.28
N PHE A 259 7.81 -4.57 -0.06
CA PHE A 259 9.04 -5.32 0.16
C PHE A 259 9.07 -6.63 -0.63
N GLY A 260 7.95 -7.37 -0.66
CA GLY A 260 7.86 -8.63 -1.38
C GLY A 260 8.11 -8.46 -2.89
N LEU A 261 7.51 -7.45 -3.50
CA LEU A 261 7.72 -7.13 -4.92
C LEU A 261 9.19 -6.85 -5.21
N PHE A 262 9.77 -5.87 -4.50
CA PHE A 262 11.12 -5.41 -4.81
C PHE A 262 12.20 -6.38 -4.39
N PHE A 263 12.06 -7.05 -3.26
CA PHE A 263 13.07 -7.98 -2.76
C PHE A 263 13.05 -9.34 -3.47
N GLN A 264 11.85 -9.94 -3.59
CA GLN A 264 11.76 -11.31 -4.13
C GLN A 264 12.01 -11.35 -5.65
N LEU A 265 11.41 -10.43 -6.42
CA LEU A 265 11.56 -10.45 -7.87
C LEU A 265 12.98 -10.10 -8.30
N SER A 266 13.62 -9.14 -7.64
CA SER A 266 14.97 -8.70 -7.98
C SER A 266 16.09 -9.48 -7.29
N GLN A 267 15.75 -10.56 -6.57
CA GLN A 267 16.70 -11.39 -5.82
C GLN A 267 17.58 -10.55 -4.86
N GLY A 268 16.90 -9.71 -4.07
CA GLY A 268 17.54 -8.91 -3.03
C GLY A 268 17.86 -7.45 -3.40
N ALA A 269 17.47 -6.98 -4.59
CA ALA A 269 17.72 -5.59 -5.04
C ALA A 269 19.20 -5.19 -4.92
N SER A 270 20.12 -6.06 -5.30
CA SER A 270 21.56 -5.90 -5.13
C SER A 270 22.32 -5.91 -6.47
N GLY A 271 23.61 -5.68 -6.43
CA GLY A 271 24.48 -5.74 -7.60
C GLY A 271 24.15 -4.71 -8.68
N SER A 272 24.20 -5.15 -9.95
CA SER A 272 24.03 -4.28 -11.13
C SER A 272 22.68 -3.59 -11.21
N ILE A 273 21.63 -4.21 -10.64
CA ILE A 273 20.26 -3.70 -10.71
C ILE A 273 19.88 -2.81 -9.51
N PHE A 274 20.76 -2.67 -8.50
CA PHE A 274 20.53 -1.84 -7.31
C PHE A 274 20.00 -0.45 -7.65
N LYS A 275 20.62 0.23 -8.62
CA LYS A 275 20.23 1.60 -9.00
C LYS A 275 18.78 1.77 -9.45
N THR A 276 18.13 0.68 -9.90
CA THR A 276 16.77 0.71 -10.42
C THR A 276 15.77 -0.05 -9.56
N THR A 277 16.21 -0.96 -8.69
CA THR A 277 15.32 -1.83 -7.91
C THR A 277 15.34 -1.54 -6.40
N ALA A 278 16.41 -0.89 -5.90
CA ALA A 278 16.51 -0.59 -4.48
C ALA A 278 15.48 0.47 -4.04
N THR A 279 14.76 0.14 -2.99
CA THR A 279 13.78 1.00 -2.30
C THR A 279 14.14 1.10 -0.82
N ILE A 280 13.44 1.97 -0.07
CA ILE A 280 13.72 2.14 1.37
C ILE A 280 13.62 0.80 2.11
N ASP A 281 12.56 0.03 1.87
CA ASP A 281 12.30 -1.23 2.57
C ASP A 281 13.36 -2.30 2.27
N THR A 282 13.77 -2.45 0.99
CA THR A 282 14.84 -3.39 0.61
C THR A 282 16.20 -2.96 1.15
N TYR A 283 16.49 -1.67 1.18
CA TYR A 283 17.72 -1.13 1.75
C TYR A 283 17.81 -1.38 3.25
N VAL A 284 16.73 -1.08 3.99
CA VAL A 284 16.63 -1.34 5.43
C VAL A 284 16.86 -2.82 5.73
N TYR A 285 16.22 -3.70 4.98
CA TYR A 285 16.39 -5.14 5.16
C TYR A 285 17.81 -5.61 4.89
N ASN A 286 18.41 -5.20 3.77
CA ASN A 286 19.79 -5.56 3.43
C ASN A 286 20.79 -4.99 4.45
N ALA A 287 20.54 -3.78 4.97
CA ALA A 287 21.34 -3.19 6.02
C ALA A 287 21.26 -3.97 7.35
N LEU A 288 20.08 -4.53 7.69
CA LEU A 288 19.92 -5.41 8.86
C LEU A 288 20.66 -6.75 8.71
N GLN A 289 20.79 -7.26 7.50
CA GLN A 289 21.54 -8.50 7.21
C GLN A 289 23.07 -8.26 7.15
N SER A 290 23.48 -7.02 6.98
CA SER A 290 24.90 -6.61 6.95
C SER A 290 25.38 -6.20 8.34
N SER A 291 26.65 -5.82 8.42
CA SER A 291 27.26 -5.30 9.66
C SER A 291 26.84 -3.86 10.00
N THR A 292 25.81 -3.32 9.39
CA THR A 292 25.35 -1.95 9.61
C THR A 292 24.75 -1.82 11.02
N PRO A 293 25.11 -0.78 11.80
CA PRO A 293 24.55 -0.57 13.13
C PRO A 293 23.03 -0.46 13.12
N ILE A 294 22.36 -1.20 14.00
CA ILE A 294 20.90 -1.25 14.08
C ILE A 294 20.28 0.14 14.27
N GLY A 295 20.94 1.05 14.97
CA GLY A 295 20.47 2.43 15.14
C GLY A 295 20.31 3.18 13.81
N MET A 296 21.23 2.97 12.86
CA MET A 296 21.16 3.60 11.52
C MET A 296 20.00 3.04 10.70
N THR A 297 19.79 1.73 10.74
CA THR A 297 18.68 1.08 10.05
C THR A 297 17.32 1.49 10.65
N SER A 298 17.25 1.59 11.99
CA SER A 298 16.07 2.10 12.69
C SER A 298 15.78 3.57 12.35
N ALA A 299 16.83 4.40 12.13
CA ALA A 299 16.65 5.78 11.70
C ALA A 299 16.03 5.88 10.29
N ALA A 300 16.38 4.97 9.37
CA ALA A 300 15.78 4.92 8.03
C ALA A 300 14.27 4.57 8.11
N THR A 301 13.92 3.57 8.91
CA THR A 301 12.52 3.17 9.13
C THR A 301 11.71 4.27 9.83
N PHE A 302 12.31 4.96 10.79
CA PHE A 302 11.69 6.10 11.46
C PHE A 302 11.41 7.24 10.48
N PHE A 303 12.39 7.60 9.64
CA PHE A 303 12.23 8.61 8.59
C PHE A 303 11.07 8.26 7.64
N GLN A 304 11.01 7.02 7.17
CA GLN A 304 9.92 6.53 6.33
C GLN A 304 8.55 6.68 7.01
N SER A 305 8.44 6.29 8.29
CA SER A 305 7.21 6.37 9.05
C SER A 305 6.72 7.82 9.24
N VAL A 306 7.65 8.74 9.52
CA VAL A 306 7.32 10.17 9.66
C VAL A 306 6.91 10.79 8.32
N ALA A 307 7.57 10.39 7.23
CA ALA A 307 7.24 10.90 5.89
C ALA A 307 5.87 10.41 5.38
N CYS A 308 5.32 9.31 5.92
CA CYS A 308 4.01 8.76 5.59
C CYS A 308 2.87 9.29 6.48
N CYS A 309 3.17 10.01 7.56
CA CYS A 309 2.17 10.64 8.43
C CYS A 309 1.68 11.97 7.88
#